data_c36d0623e6d9c91b834a9998660dac32
#
_entry.id   c36d0623e6d9c91b834a9998660dac32
#
_cell.length_a   1.000
_cell.length_b   1.000
_cell.length_c   1.000
_cell.angle_alpha   90.00
_cell.angle_beta   90.00
_cell.angle_gamma   90.00
#
_symmetry.space_group_name_H-M   'P 1'
#
loop_
_entity.id
_entity.type
_entity.pdbx_description
1 polymer ?
#
loop_
_entity_poly.entity_id
_entity_poly.type
_entity_poly.pdbx_seq_one_letter_code
_entity_poly.pdbx_strand_id
1 'polypeptide(L)'
;MPRVSAWFVRAALCHLVLGFVIGGLLLASKGVPLGFDPWPLRPIHIELLLVGWMIQLVMGVAVWIFPRFVLRLKPQRSAVTAWLAFALLNAGVLLVSAGLLAAGRLVEIGAAASFAIHLWGRVSPAGLSDI
;
A
#
# COMPACT_ATOMS: atom_id res chain seq x y z
N MET A 1 -11.71 14.17 -0.34
CA MET A 1 -10.71 13.10 -0.15
C MET A 1 -9.52 13.65 0.65
N PRO A 2 -9.09 13.02 1.75
CA PRO A 2 -7.91 13.46 2.51
C PRO A 2 -6.64 13.44 1.64
N ARG A 3 -5.69 14.35 1.89
CA ARG A 3 -4.44 14.39 1.11
C ARG A 3 -3.67 13.07 1.14
N VAL A 4 -3.56 12.45 2.30
CA VAL A 4 -2.86 11.16 2.46
C VAL A 4 -3.52 10.04 1.63
N SER A 5 -4.85 9.97 1.59
CA SER A 5 -5.59 9.00 0.75
C SER A 5 -5.27 9.19 -0.73
N ALA A 6 -5.21 10.45 -1.21
CA ALA A 6 -4.83 10.73 -2.60
C ALA A 6 -3.40 10.26 -2.93
N TRP A 7 -2.46 10.39 -1.98
CA TRP A 7 -1.10 9.90 -2.15
C TRP A 7 -1.01 8.38 -2.17
N PHE A 8 -1.77 7.68 -1.29
CA PHE A 8 -1.88 6.22 -1.36
C PHE A 8 -2.34 5.76 -2.74
N VAL A 9 -3.42 6.36 -3.27
CA VAL A 9 -3.97 5.98 -4.58
C VAL A 9 -2.99 6.27 -5.71
N ARG A 10 -2.35 7.43 -5.71
CA ARG A 10 -1.37 7.80 -6.75
C ARG A 10 -0.16 6.86 -6.76
N ALA A 11 0.40 6.56 -5.58
CA ALA A 11 1.52 5.63 -5.46
C ALA A 11 1.11 4.21 -5.87
N ALA A 12 -0.09 3.76 -5.48
CA ALA A 12 -0.62 2.47 -5.93
C ALA A 12 -0.72 2.39 -7.45
N LEU A 13 -1.20 3.44 -8.12
CA LEU A 13 -1.26 3.48 -9.59
C LEU A 13 0.14 3.46 -10.23
N CYS A 14 1.13 4.12 -9.64
CA CYS A 14 2.51 4.02 -10.11
C CYS A 14 3.04 2.58 -9.99
N HIS A 15 2.82 1.92 -8.86
CA HIS A 15 3.21 0.52 -8.68
C HIS A 15 2.47 -0.41 -9.64
N LEU A 16 1.19 -0.16 -9.94
CA LEU A 16 0.43 -0.89 -10.95
C LEU A 16 1.11 -0.84 -12.31
N VAL A 17 1.43 0.37 -12.79
CA VAL A 17 2.07 0.56 -14.09
C VAL A 17 3.43 -0.15 -14.14
N LEU A 18 4.28 0.04 -13.13
CA LEU A 18 5.58 -0.61 -13.05
C LEU A 18 5.44 -2.13 -13.00
N GLY A 19 4.51 -2.63 -12.20
CA GLY A 19 4.24 -4.06 -12.09
C GLY A 19 3.80 -4.66 -13.42
N PHE A 20 2.90 -3.98 -14.16
CA PHE A 20 2.47 -4.45 -15.49
C PHE A 20 3.58 -4.40 -16.53
N VAL A 21 4.44 -3.40 -16.52
CA VAL A 21 5.62 -3.34 -17.40
C VAL A 21 6.53 -4.55 -17.18
N ILE A 22 6.86 -4.84 -15.92
CA ILE A 22 7.69 -6.01 -15.59
C ILE A 22 6.97 -7.31 -15.97
N GLY A 23 5.69 -7.44 -15.67
CA GLY A 23 4.88 -8.61 -16.06
C GLY A 23 4.82 -8.81 -17.56
N GLY A 24 4.72 -7.73 -18.33
CA GLY A 24 4.78 -7.76 -19.79
C GLY A 24 6.13 -8.27 -20.31
N LEU A 25 7.24 -7.83 -19.70
CA LEU A 25 8.58 -8.34 -20.02
C LEU A 25 8.73 -9.83 -19.71
N LEU A 26 8.22 -10.27 -18.55
CA LEU A 26 8.22 -11.67 -18.16
C LEU A 26 7.40 -12.54 -19.12
N LEU A 27 6.28 -12.01 -19.59
CA LEU A 27 5.44 -12.73 -20.56
C LEU A 27 6.09 -12.77 -21.95
N ALA A 28 6.62 -11.64 -22.41
CA ALA A 28 7.27 -11.54 -23.71
C ALA A 28 8.48 -12.48 -23.83
N SER A 29 9.25 -12.67 -22.76
CA SER A 29 10.40 -13.56 -22.74
C SER A 29 10.08 -15.03 -22.99
N LYS A 30 8.80 -15.42 -22.84
CA LYS A 30 8.35 -16.79 -23.15
C LYS A 30 8.21 -17.05 -24.66
N GLY A 31 8.00 -16.01 -25.46
CA GLY A 31 7.77 -16.14 -26.89
C GLY A 31 8.84 -15.46 -27.77
N VAL A 32 9.60 -14.54 -27.21
CA VAL A 32 10.60 -13.75 -27.97
C VAL A 32 11.93 -13.76 -27.20
N PRO A 33 13.07 -14.07 -27.85
CA PRO A 33 14.38 -13.97 -27.22
C PRO A 33 14.72 -12.48 -26.97
N LEU A 34 14.74 -12.06 -25.71
CA LEU A 34 14.99 -10.67 -25.32
C LEU A 34 16.49 -10.31 -25.19
N GLY A 35 17.40 -11.27 -25.37
CA GLY A 35 18.85 -11.05 -25.17
C GLY A 35 19.28 -10.95 -23.69
N PHE A 36 18.35 -11.03 -22.75
CA PHE A 36 18.61 -11.09 -21.31
C PHE A 36 17.52 -11.93 -20.63
N ASP A 37 17.79 -12.46 -19.43
CA ASP A 37 16.82 -13.22 -18.64
C ASP A 37 16.06 -12.28 -17.68
N PRO A 38 14.74 -12.06 -17.86
CA PRO A 38 13.93 -11.21 -16.95
C PRO A 38 13.41 -11.97 -15.72
N TRP A 39 13.58 -13.28 -15.59
CA TRP A 39 13.03 -14.08 -14.49
C TRP A 39 13.40 -13.61 -13.08
N PRO A 40 14.60 -13.06 -12.83
CA PRO A 40 14.94 -12.45 -11.54
C PRO A 40 14.03 -11.29 -11.14
N LEU A 41 13.30 -10.66 -12.07
CA LEU A 41 12.33 -9.58 -11.80
C LEU A 41 10.96 -10.08 -11.31
N ARG A 42 10.71 -11.40 -11.35
CA ARG A 42 9.43 -11.98 -10.93
C ARG A 42 9.03 -11.62 -9.48
N PRO A 43 9.90 -11.70 -8.47
CA PRO A 43 9.56 -11.27 -7.11
C PRO A 43 9.17 -9.80 -7.04
N ILE A 44 9.86 -8.93 -7.77
CA ILE A 44 9.57 -7.50 -7.86
C ILE A 44 8.19 -7.27 -8.47
N HIS A 45 7.86 -7.98 -9.56
CA HIS A 45 6.54 -7.93 -10.19
C HIS A 45 5.42 -8.26 -9.19
N ILE A 46 5.58 -9.34 -8.43
CA ILE A 46 4.60 -9.78 -7.42
C ILE A 46 4.48 -8.73 -6.31
N GLU A 47 5.60 -8.20 -5.83
CA GLU A 47 5.65 -7.19 -4.78
C GLU A 47 4.92 -5.91 -5.17
N LEU A 48 5.22 -5.39 -6.36
CA LEU A 48 4.61 -4.18 -6.87
C LEU A 48 3.10 -4.32 -7.05
N LEU A 49 2.63 -5.46 -7.54
CA LEU A 49 1.18 -5.67 -7.77
C LEU A 49 0.43 -6.03 -6.49
N LEU A 50 0.99 -6.85 -5.61
CA LEU A 50 0.28 -7.31 -4.41
C LEU A 50 0.33 -6.25 -3.31
N VAL A 51 1.51 -5.82 -2.92
CA VAL A 51 1.70 -4.89 -1.80
C VAL A 51 1.65 -3.44 -2.27
N GLY A 52 2.44 -3.11 -3.30
CA GLY A 52 2.54 -1.75 -3.81
C GLY A 52 1.25 -1.23 -4.44
N TRP A 53 0.49 -2.07 -5.14
CA TRP A 53 -0.78 -1.65 -5.74
C TRP A 53 -1.99 -2.07 -4.91
N MET A 54 -2.27 -3.37 -4.76
CA MET A 54 -3.56 -3.82 -4.23
C MET A 54 -3.73 -3.42 -2.76
N ILE A 55 -2.79 -3.76 -1.89
CA ILE A 55 -2.88 -3.43 -0.45
C ILE A 55 -2.86 -1.91 -0.27
N GLN A 56 -1.97 -1.21 -0.96
CA GLN A 56 -1.85 0.24 -0.87
C GLN A 56 -3.12 0.97 -1.34
N LEU A 57 -3.75 0.51 -2.42
CA LEU A 57 -5.01 1.06 -2.91
C LEU A 57 -6.13 0.89 -1.88
N VAL A 58 -6.26 -0.32 -1.31
CA VAL A 58 -7.24 -0.62 -0.27
C VAL A 58 -7.04 0.29 0.96
N MET A 59 -5.80 0.46 1.40
CA MET A 59 -5.47 1.37 2.51
C MET A 59 -5.87 2.81 2.18
N GLY A 60 -5.58 3.30 0.98
CA GLY A 60 -5.94 4.63 0.53
C GLY A 60 -7.44 4.87 0.49
N VAL A 61 -8.21 3.90 -0.01
CA VAL A 61 -9.68 3.96 -0.06
C VAL A 61 -10.26 3.89 1.35
N ALA A 62 -9.74 3.03 2.23
CA ALA A 62 -10.18 2.90 3.60
C ALA A 62 -10.01 4.21 4.39
N VAL A 63 -8.87 4.90 4.25
CA VAL A 63 -8.65 6.23 4.86
C VAL A 63 -9.69 7.26 4.38
N TRP A 64 -10.19 7.12 3.15
CA TRP A 64 -11.20 8.02 2.61
C TRP A 64 -12.62 7.71 3.09
N ILE A 65 -12.97 6.42 3.17
CA ILE A 65 -14.35 5.99 3.49
C ILE A 65 -14.64 6.09 4.99
N PHE A 66 -13.74 5.58 5.85
CA PHE A 66 -14.00 5.48 7.29
C PHE A 66 -14.20 6.81 8.05
N PRO A 67 -13.59 7.98 7.70
CA PRO A 67 -13.83 9.22 8.42
C PRO A 67 -15.24 9.79 8.27
N ARG A 68 -16.01 9.33 7.31
CA ARG A 68 -17.36 9.85 7.05
C ARG A 68 -18.38 9.49 8.14
N PHE A 69 -18.08 8.50 8.95
CA PHE A 69 -19.00 7.98 9.97
C PHE A 69 -18.67 8.42 11.40
N VAL A 70 -17.55 9.12 11.63
CA VAL A 70 -17.13 9.51 12.99
C VAL A 70 -16.80 11.00 13.05
N LEU A 71 -17.84 11.82 13.21
CA LEU A 71 -17.76 13.30 13.24
C LEU A 71 -17.13 13.89 14.52
N ARG A 72 -16.63 13.11 15.48
CA ARG A 72 -16.27 13.60 16.82
C ARG A 72 -14.83 13.32 17.29
N LEU A 73 -13.93 12.76 16.51
CA LEU A 73 -12.57 12.48 16.96
C LEU A 73 -11.59 13.58 16.52
N LYS A 74 -10.74 14.03 17.46
CA LYS A 74 -9.72 15.07 17.24
C LYS A 74 -8.85 14.77 16.02
N PRO A 75 -8.80 15.67 15.01
CA PRO A 75 -8.24 15.36 13.67
C PRO A 75 -6.73 15.10 13.64
N GLN A 76 -5.98 15.58 14.61
CA GLN A 76 -4.53 15.78 14.47
C GLN A 76 -3.66 14.54 14.66
N ARG A 77 -3.99 13.67 15.62
CA ARG A 77 -3.25 12.41 15.81
C ARG A 77 -3.47 11.40 14.69
N SER A 78 -4.61 11.48 14.05
CA SER A 78 -5.04 10.59 12.98
C SER A 78 -4.27 10.79 11.67
N ALA A 79 -3.82 11.99 11.34
CA ALA A 79 -3.11 12.25 10.09
C ALA A 79 -1.68 11.69 10.12
N VAL A 80 -0.97 11.82 11.25
CA VAL A 80 0.42 11.37 11.38
C VAL A 80 0.54 9.85 11.20
N THR A 81 -0.33 9.07 11.84
CA THR A 81 -0.30 7.60 11.72
C THR A 81 -0.61 7.13 10.30
N ALA A 82 -1.48 7.81 9.57
CA ALA A 82 -1.74 7.51 8.16
C ALA A 82 -0.53 7.82 7.26
N TRP A 83 0.13 8.95 7.48
CA TRP A 83 1.35 9.30 6.75
C TRP A 83 2.51 8.37 7.08
N LEU A 84 2.64 7.96 8.35
CA LEU A 84 3.62 6.96 8.76
C LEU A 84 3.38 5.62 8.06
N ALA A 85 2.13 5.15 8.05
CA ALA A 85 1.76 3.93 7.32
C ALA A 85 2.09 4.03 5.82
N PHE A 86 1.80 5.18 5.19
CA PHE A 86 2.15 5.43 3.79
C PHE A 86 3.66 5.36 3.56
N ALA A 87 4.45 6.05 4.37
CA ALA A 87 5.91 6.10 4.22
C ALA A 87 6.53 4.72 4.44
N LEU A 88 6.13 4.01 5.50
CA LEU A 88 6.63 2.67 5.81
C LEU A 88 6.25 1.67 4.71
N LEU A 89 5.02 1.70 4.19
CA LEU A 89 4.62 0.78 3.14
C LEU A 89 5.46 0.95 1.87
N ASN A 90 5.63 2.18 1.40
CA ASN A 90 6.43 2.45 0.22
C ASN A 90 7.92 2.13 0.46
N ALA A 91 8.47 2.44 1.63
CA ALA A 91 9.84 2.05 1.99
C ALA A 91 9.99 0.51 2.00
N GLY A 92 9.02 -0.22 2.55
CA GLY A 92 9.00 -1.69 2.56
C GLY A 92 9.03 -2.26 1.15
N VAL A 93 8.13 -1.82 0.28
CA VAL A 93 8.07 -2.26 -1.14
C VAL A 93 9.40 -1.99 -1.85
N LEU A 94 10.02 -0.82 -1.63
CA LEU A 94 11.32 -0.50 -2.24
C LEU A 94 12.44 -1.39 -1.69
N LEU A 95 12.49 -1.65 -0.38
CA LEU A 95 13.49 -2.53 0.23
C LEU A 95 13.37 -3.96 -0.27
N VAL A 96 12.16 -4.51 -0.34
CA VAL A 96 11.91 -5.85 -0.90
C VAL A 96 12.34 -5.90 -2.37
N SER A 97 11.98 -4.90 -3.15
CA SER A 97 12.36 -4.79 -4.56
C SER A 97 13.87 -4.65 -4.77
N ALA A 98 14.57 -4.07 -3.80
CA ALA A 98 16.05 -3.96 -3.78
C ALA A 98 16.74 -5.26 -3.29
N GLY A 99 16.00 -6.30 -2.96
CA GLY A 99 16.54 -7.59 -2.47
C GLY A 99 16.74 -7.67 -0.96
N LEU A 100 16.42 -6.61 -0.20
CA LEU A 100 16.51 -6.58 1.26
C LEU A 100 15.22 -7.15 1.89
N LEU A 101 14.93 -8.42 1.60
CA LEU A 101 13.65 -9.06 1.90
C LEU A 101 13.26 -8.97 3.38
N ALA A 102 14.15 -9.37 4.29
CA ALA A 102 13.83 -9.37 5.73
C ALA A 102 13.54 -7.96 6.27
N ALA A 103 14.38 -6.99 5.91
CA ALA A 103 14.21 -5.60 6.31
C ALA A 103 12.91 -5.00 5.72
N GLY A 104 12.65 -5.24 4.44
CA GLY A 104 11.42 -4.78 3.79
C GLY A 104 10.17 -5.34 4.45
N ARG A 105 10.11 -6.65 4.75
CA ARG A 105 8.97 -7.29 5.43
C ARG A 105 8.74 -6.73 6.84
N LEU A 106 9.78 -6.47 7.61
CA LEU A 106 9.65 -5.83 8.92
C LEU A 106 9.05 -4.42 8.81
N VAL A 107 9.49 -3.64 7.83
CA VAL A 107 8.97 -2.29 7.58
C VAL A 107 7.50 -2.34 7.13
N GLU A 108 7.11 -3.30 6.31
CA GLU A 108 5.71 -3.51 5.91
C GLU A 108 4.80 -3.93 7.07
N ILE A 109 5.30 -4.77 7.98
CA ILE A 109 4.60 -5.10 9.22
C ILE A 109 4.39 -3.82 10.05
N GLY A 110 5.39 -2.96 10.14
CA GLY A 110 5.28 -1.65 10.78
C GLY A 110 4.23 -0.75 10.11
N ALA A 111 4.16 -0.78 8.76
CA ALA A 111 3.15 -0.06 8.02
C ALA A 111 1.73 -0.57 8.34
N ALA A 112 1.54 -1.88 8.34
CA ALA A 112 0.26 -2.51 8.67
C ALA A 112 -0.18 -2.21 10.11
N ALA A 113 0.75 -2.28 11.08
CA ALA A 113 0.48 -1.94 12.47
C ALA A 113 0.07 -0.46 12.62
N SER A 114 0.81 0.47 12.00
CA SER A 114 0.50 1.90 12.00
C SER A 114 -0.87 2.19 11.39
N PHE A 115 -1.21 1.48 10.32
CA PHE A 115 -2.51 1.59 9.66
C PHE A 115 -3.65 1.02 10.51
N ALA A 116 -3.44 -0.13 11.15
CA ALA A 116 -4.41 -0.73 12.07
C ALA A 116 -4.71 0.22 13.25
N ILE A 117 -3.68 0.81 13.86
CA ILE A 117 -3.83 1.82 14.91
C ILE A 117 -4.62 3.03 14.41
N HIS A 118 -4.35 3.46 13.15
CA HIS A 118 -5.05 4.58 12.54
C HIS A 118 -6.56 4.32 12.38
N LEU A 119 -6.93 3.11 11.97
CA LEU A 119 -8.33 2.76 11.71
C LEU A 119 -9.08 2.27 12.94
N TRP A 120 -8.39 1.69 13.94
CA TRP A 120 -9.03 1.05 15.10
C TRP A 120 -10.07 1.93 15.77
N GLY A 121 -9.71 3.19 16.04
CA GLY A 121 -10.60 4.17 16.68
C GLY A 121 -11.69 4.73 15.77
N ARG A 122 -11.74 4.33 14.50
CA ARG A 122 -12.71 4.81 13.49
C ARG A 122 -13.77 3.77 13.14
N VAL A 123 -13.55 2.53 13.54
CA VAL A 123 -14.51 1.45 13.38
C VAL A 123 -15.41 1.45 14.62
N SER A 124 -16.61 2.03 14.49
CA SER A 124 -17.65 1.99 15.53
C SER A 124 -18.81 1.15 15.03
N PRO A 125 -19.43 0.30 15.89
CA PRO A 125 -20.65 -0.41 15.53
C PRO A 125 -21.76 0.60 15.25
N ALA A 126 -22.48 0.40 14.15
CA ALA A 126 -23.67 1.18 13.84
C ALA A 126 -24.74 0.86 14.91
N GLY A 127 -25.20 1.85 15.67
CA GLY A 127 -26.32 1.69 16.61
C GLY A 127 -26.05 2.05 18.07
N LEU A 128 -24.82 2.48 18.48
CA LEU A 128 -24.57 2.89 19.86
C LEU A 128 -24.62 4.41 20.08
N SER A 129 -25.09 5.18 19.10
CA SER A 129 -25.24 6.64 19.21
C SER A 129 -26.57 7.13 19.74
N ASP A 130 -27.53 6.24 20.03
CA ASP A 130 -28.89 6.58 20.40
C ASP A 130 -29.32 6.05 21.79
N ILE A 131 -28.37 5.79 22.69
CA ILE A 131 -28.69 5.47 24.10
C ILE A 131 -28.05 6.49 25.00
#